data_8c8159b388631521f7510afbd06ffcb3
#
_entry.id   8c8159b388631521f7510afbd06ffcb3
#
_cell.length_a   1.000
_cell.length_b   1.000
_cell.length_c   1.000
_cell.angle_alpha   90.00
_cell.angle_beta   90.00
_cell.angle_gamma   90.00
#
_symmetry.space_group_name_H-M   'P 1'
#
loop_
_entity.id
_entity.type
_entity.pdbx_description
1 polymer ?
#
loop_
_entity_poly.entity_id
_entity_poly.type
_entity_poly.pdbx_seq_one_letter_code
_entity_poly.pdbx_strand_id
1 'polypeptide(L)'
;MKIVVIDTETIRWSEEVPGRWANVETFGLTILVIGIPNNDSLEFQVCSPNYADHLSRLQLQFSDRETIETTLNEAERIVSFNADNFDFQILESAQFDVQQWKGKSFDILTQFTQRTGHRINLENLAKTQFGSSKTFITAKQAVEFWRAGLELMRGWSGKNADKQYSDTFCRNVAKHLFQEVVEYCKQDVRLTYQLYQHILENQSLSYT
;
A
#
# COMPACT_ATOMS: atom_id res chain seq x y z
N MET A 1 6.99 11.47 -19.94
CA MET A 1 5.82 10.74 -19.42
C MET A 1 5.89 10.74 -17.89
N LYS A 2 4.90 11.34 -17.24
CA LYS A 2 4.80 11.38 -15.76
C LYS A 2 4.23 10.06 -15.27
N ILE A 3 5.07 9.24 -14.62
CA ILE A 3 4.71 7.93 -14.09
C ILE A 3 4.59 8.03 -12.59
N VAL A 4 3.63 7.32 -12.00
CA VAL A 4 3.57 7.05 -10.58
C VAL A 4 3.36 5.56 -10.34
N VAL A 5 3.76 5.07 -9.20
CA VAL A 5 3.58 3.66 -8.78
C VAL A 5 2.75 3.67 -7.51
N ILE A 6 1.73 2.83 -7.42
CA ILE A 6 0.85 2.80 -6.25
C ILE A 6 0.77 1.42 -5.61
N ASP A 7 0.51 1.42 -4.31
CA ASP A 7 0.14 0.25 -3.52
C ASP A 7 -0.69 0.69 -2.31
N THR A 8 -1.57 -0.18 -1.82
CA THR A 8 -2.44 0.09 -0.67
C THR A 8 -2.36 -1.00 0.38
N GLU A 9 -2.56 -0.59 1.66
CA GLU A 9 -2.75 -1.52 2.76
C GLU A 9 -4.15 -1.39 3.37
N THR A 10 -4.60 -2.45 4.02
CA THR A 10 -5.98 -2.57 4.51
C THR A 10 -6.04 -2.86 6.01
N ILE A 11 -7.22 -2.59 6.63
CA ILE A 11 -7.47 -2.87 8.05
C ILE A 11 -7.96 -4.29 8.30
N ARG A 12 -8.40 -5.00 7.26
CA ARG A 12 -8.93 -6.37 7.35
C ARG A 12 -8.18 -7.29 6.40
N TRP A 13 -8.03 -8.53 6.84
CA TRP A 13 -7.54 -9.61 6.00
C TRP A 13 -8.70 -10.33 5.31
N SER A 14 -8.45 -11.00 4.20
CA SER A 14 -9.49 -11.64 3.38
C SER A 14 -10.36 -12.64 4.13
N GLU A 15 -9.80 -13.36 5.10
CA GLU A 15 -10.53 -14.35 5.90
C GLU A 15 -11.54 -13.74 6.88
N GLU A 16 -11.40 -12.44 7.18
CA GLU A 16 -12.27 -11.69 8.08
C GLU A 16 -13.44 -11.01 7.37
N VAL A 17 -13.42 -11.03 6.04
CA VAL A 17 -14.44 -10.40 5.20
C VAL A 17 -15.38 -11.47 4.65
N PRO A 18 -16.71 -11.35 4.88
CA PRO A 18 -17.67 -12.21 4.23
C PRO A 18 -17.53 -12.13 2.70
N GLY A 19 -17.45 -13.30 2.05
CA GLY A 19 -17.20 -13.34 0.60
C GLY A 19 -15.72 -13.17 0.20
N ARG A 20 -14.83 -12.89 1.16
CA ARG A 20 -13.37 -12.77 0.94
C ARG A 20 -13.06 -11.80 -0.21
N TRP A 21 -12.27 -12.25 -1.17
CA TRP A 21 -11.83 -11.47 -2.34
C TRP A 21 -12.97 -11.02 -3.29
N ALA A 22 -14.22 -11.49 -3.09
CA ALA A 22 -15.37 -11.00 -3.84
C ALA A 22 -15.92 -9.67 -3.29
N ASN A 23 -15.50 -9.25 -2.08
CA ASN A 23 -15.96 -8.04 -1.40
C ASN A 23 -14.75 -7.18 -0.96
N VAL A 24 -13.83 -6.94 -1.87
CA VAL A 24 -12.57 -6.19 -1.64
C VAL A 24 -12.84 -4.80 -1.05
N GLU A 25 -13.90 -4.15 -1.51
CA GLU A 25 -14.32 -2.82 -1.03
C GLU A 25 -14.57 -2.74 0.48
N THR A 26 -14.76 -3.88 1.14
CA THR A 26 -15.00 -3.92 2.59
C THR A 26 -13.73 -4.13 3.42
N PHE A 27 -12.58 -4.30 2.79
CA PHE A 27 -11.29 -4.49 3.51
C PHE A 27 -10.86 -3.24 4.27
N GLY A 28 -11.27 -2.07 3.79
CA GLY A 28 -11.03 -0.76 4.42
C GLY A 28 -9.58 -0.28 4.28
N LEU A 29 -9.38 0.87 3.67
CA LEU A 29 -8.08 1.49 3.44
C LEU A 29 -7.42 1.92 4.75
N THR A 30 -6.16 1.54 4.96
CA THR A 30 -5.30 2.09 6.01
C THR A 30 -4.35 3.15 5.45
N ILE A 31 -3.57 2.80 4.44
CA ILE A 31 -2.66 3.72 3.76
C ILE A 31 -2.69 3.49 2.25
N LEU A 32 -2.39 4.55 1.51
CA LEU A 32 -2.00 4.55 0.11
C LEU A 32 -0.58 5.10 0.04
N VAL A 33 0.31 4.40 -0.64
CA VAL A 33 1.66 4.86 -0.96
C VAL A 33 1.77 5.11 -2.45
N ILE A 34 2.30 6.29 -2.80
CA ILE A 34 2.66 6.63 -4.17
C ILE A 34 4.17 6.78 -4.25
N GLY A 35 4.79 6.05 -5.16
CA GLY A 35 6.18 6.23 -5.57
C GLY A 35 6.25 7.09 -6.83
N ILE A 36 7.00 8.17 -6.76
CA ILE A 36 7.23 9.09 -7.88
C ILE A 36 8.69 8.92 -8.31
N PRO A 37 8.95 8.42 -9.53
CA PRO A 37 10.32 8.28 -10.02
C PRO A 37 11.04 9.64 -10.10
N ASN A 38 12.22 9.69 -9.49
CA ASN A 38 13.10 10.83 -9.52
C ASN A 38 14.54 10.35 -9.75
N ASN A 39 15.04 10.46 -10.99
CA ASN A 39 16.30 9.86 -11.44
C ASN A 39 16.36 8.37 -11.09
N ASP A 40 17.34 7.94 -10.29
CA ASP A 40 17.57 6.54 -9.90
C ASP A 40 16.84 6.15 -8.59
N SER A 41 15.94 7.00 -8.09
CA SER A 41 15.24 6.80 -6.82
C SER A 41 13.73 6.98 -6.95
N LEU A 42 13.00 6.63 -5.87
CA LEU A 42 11.59 6.94 -5.71
C LEU A 42 11.42 7.93 -4.57
N GLU A 43 10.74 9.03 -4.84
CA GLU A 43 10.14 9.87 -3.81
C GLU A 43 8.79 9.28 -3.41
N PHE A 44 8.46 9.31 -2.12
CA PHE A 44 7.23 8.71 -1.63
C PHE A 44 6.28 9.75 -1.07
N GLN A 45 5.03 9.65 -1.49
CA GLN A 45 3.89 10.26 -0.83
C GLN A 45 3.10 9.16 -0.13
N VAL A 46 2.70 9.39 1.11
CA VAL A 46 1.91 8.45 1.90
C VAL A 46 0.66 9.16 2.37
N CYS A 47 -0.50 8.55 2.17
CA CYS A 47 -1.78 9.08 2.63
C CYS A 47 -2.50 8.04 3.48
N SER A 48 -3.14 8.50 4.54
CA SER A 48 -3.98 7.68 5.41
C SER A 48 -5.28 8.44 5.73
N PRO A 49 -6.22 8.50 4.78
CA PRO A 49 -7.35 9.41 4.87
C PRO A 49 -8.27 9.12 6.06
N ASN A 50 -8.38 7.86 6.45
CA ASN A 50 -9.25 7.41 7.53
C ASN A 50 -8.60 7.54 8.93
N TYR A 51 -7.29 7.79 9.01
CA TYR A 51 -6.52 7.76 10.26
C TYR A 51 -5.61 8.97 10.46
N ALA A 52 -5.75 10.01 9.63
CA ALA A 52 -4.90 11.20 9.64
C ALA A 52 -4.78 11.84 11.05
N ASP A 53 -5.91 11.99 11.77
CA ASP A 53 -5.92 12.55 13.12
C ASP A 53 -5.15 11.69 14.14
N HIS A 54 -5.21 10.37 14.01
CA HIS A 54 -4.49 9.45 14.89
C HIS A 54 -2.99 9.56 14.65
N LEU A 55 -2.58 9.62 13.40
CA LEU A 55 -1.18 9.63 12.97
C LEU A 55 -0.51 10.99 13.26
N SER A 56 -1.23 12.08 13.10
CA SER A 56 -0.74 13.43 13.45
C SER A 56 -0.34 13.55 14.93
N ARG A 57 -1.09 12.91 15.83
CA ARG A 57 -0.77 12.84 17.27
C ARG A 57 0.55 12.13 17.56
N LEU A 58 1.01 11.26 16.64
CA LEU A 58 2.30 10.57 16.72
C LEU A 58 3.41 11.30 15.98
N GLN A 59 3.14 12.52 15.48
CA GLN A 59 4.07 13.29 14.66
C GLN A 59 4.55 12.52 13.43
N LEU A 60 3.66 11.71 12.84
CA LEU A 60 3.84 11.11 11.54
C LEU A 60 3.27 12.05 10.49
N GLN A 61 4.08 12.39 9.49
CA GLN A 61 3.67 13.27 8.40
C GLN A 61 3.17 12.43 7.23
N PHE A 62 1.97 12.74 6.78
CA PHE A 62 1.33 12.14 5.62
C PHE A 62 0.86 13.25 4.68
N SER A 63 0.83 12.93 3.40
CA SER A 63 0.20 13.80 2.41
C SER A 63 -1.30 13.85 2.64
N ASP A 64 -1.89 15.01 2.44
CA ASP A 64 -3.35 15.13 2.43
C ASP A 64 -3.95 14.50 1.15
N ARG A 65 -5.27 14.33 1.17
CA ARG A 65 -6.00 13.74 0.06
C ARG A 65 -5.85 14.54 -1.23
N GLU A 66 -5.92 15.86 -1.17
CA GLU A 66 -5.85 16.76 -2.33
C GLU A 66 -4.50 16.62 -3.04
N THR A 67 -3.40 16.57 -2.28
CA THR A 67 -2.06 16.32 -2.81
C THR A 67 -1.98 14.99 -3.55
N ILE A 68 -2.56 13.93 -3.00
CA ILE A 68 -2.60 12.60 -3.60
C ILE A 68 -3.42 12.59 -4.89
N GLU A 69 -4.64 13.14 -4.84
CA GLU A 69 -5.51 13.23 -6.01
C GLU A 69 -4.87 14.04 -7.13
N THR A 70 -4.23 15.16 -6.81
CA THR A 70 -3.48 15.97 -7.76
C THR A 70 -2.37 15.17 -8.41
N THR A 71 -1.56 14.46 -7.62
CA THR A 71 -0.46 13.63 -8.12
C THR A 71 -0.96 12.54 -9.09
N LEU A 72 -2.03 11.83 -8.72
CA LEU A 72 -2.63 10.77 -9.55
C LEU A 72 -3.32 11.34 -10.81
N ASN A 73 -3.97 12.49 -10.69
CA ASN A 73 -4.64 13.15 -11.81
C ASN A 73 -3.64 13.65 -12.86
N GLU A 74 -2.49 14.16 -12.45
CA GLU A 74 -1.44 14.62 -13.32
C GLU A 74 -0.58 13.49 -13.91
N ALA A 75 -0.64 12.28 -13.35
CA ALA A 75 0.07 11.13 -13.90
C ALA A 75 -0.47 10.78 -15.30
N GLU A 76 0.44 10.48 -16.21
CA GLU A 76 0.13 9.93 -17.53
C GLU A 76 -0.01 8.41 -17.49
N ARG A 77 0.65 7.78 -16.48
CA ARG A 77 0.57 6.34 -16.23
C ARG A 77 0.63 6.05 -14.74
N ILE A 78 -0.25 5.17 -14.28
CA ILE A 78 -0.29 4.64 -12.92
C ILE A 78 0.11 3.18 -12.97
N VAL A 79 1.28 2.87 -12.45
CA VAL A 79 1.83 1.50 -12.40
C VAL A 79 1.44 0.86 -11.08
N SER A 80 1.07 -0.42 -11.12
CA SER A 80 0.62 -1.15 -9.95
C SER A 80 0.84 -2.66 -10.09
N PHE A 81 0.58 -3.37 -9.00
CA PHE A 81 0.52 -4.83 -9.00
C PHE A 81 -0.82 -5.30 -8.46
N ASN A 82 -1.77 -5.62 -9.35
CA ASN A 82 -3.15 -6.04 -9.06
C ASN A 82 -4.13 -4.91 -8.71
N ALA A 83 -3.82 -3.63 -8.99
CA ALA A 83 -4.72 -2.53 -8.64
C ALA A 83 -6.06 -2.59 -9.37
N ASP A 84 -6.10 -3.12 -10.59
CA ASP A 84 -7.35 -3.25 -11.37
C ASP A 84 -8.39 -4.12 -10.63
N ASN A 85 -7.93 -5.09 -9.83
CA ASN A 85 -8.81 -6.00 -9.09
C ASN A 85 -8.79 -5.78 -7.58
N PHE A 86 -7.93 -4.89 -7.06
CA PHE A 86 -7.78 -4.69 -5.62
C PHE A 86 -7.71 -3.21 -5.24
N ASP A 87 -6.58 -2.54 -5.46
CA ASP A 87 -6.34 -1.20 -4.92
C ASP A 87 -7.38 -0.18 -5.36
N PHE A 88 -7.80 -0.19 -6.62
CA PHE A 88 -8.84 0.74 -7.09
C PHE A 88 -10.19 0.50 -6.42
N GLN A 89 -10.55 -0.72 -6.05
CA GLN A 89 -11.78 -1.00 -5.31
C GLN A 89 -11.67 -0.49 -3.87
N ILE A 90 -10.51 -0.65 -3.23
CA ILE A 90 -10.22 -0.12 -1.90
C ILE A 90 -10.29 1.42 -1.91
N LEU A 91 -9.66 2.06 -2.89
CA LEU A 91 -9.66 3.51 -3.03
C LEU A 91 -11.07 4.06 -3.31
N GLU A 92 -11.85 3.39 -4.17
CA GLU A 92 -13.23 3.77 -4.46
C GLU A 92 -14.10 3.66 -3.19
N SER A 93 -13.92 2.61 -2.38
CA SER A 93 -14.62 2.47 -1.07
C SER A 93 -14.22 3.56 -0.08
N ALA A 94 -13.00 4.10 -0.18
CA ALA A 94 -12.52 5.25 0.57
C ALA A 94 -12.88 6.60 -0.08
N GLN A 95 -13.83 6.59 -1.05
CA GLN A 95 -14.39 7.75 -1.72
C GLN A 95 -13.42 8.53 -2.62
N PHE A 96 -12.35 7.89 -3.12
CA PHE A 96 -11.55 8.47 -4.21
C PHE A 96 -12.26 8.31 -5.55
N ASP A 97 -12.14 9.31 -6.44
CA ASP A 97 -12.59 9.19 -7.83
C ASP A 97 -11.55 8.46 -8.68
N VAL A 98 -11.67 7.15 -8.74
CA VAL A 98 -10.71 6.27 -9.42
C VAL A 98 -10.98 6.11 -10.93
N GLN A 99 -12.08 6.62 -11.45
CA GLN A 99 -12.51 6.32 -12.83
C GLN A 99 -11.47 6.79 -13.86
N GLN A 100 -10.97 8.01 -13.71
CA GLN A 100 -9.92 8.53 -14.58
C GLN A 100 -8.57 7.84 -14.39
N TRP A 101 -8.31 7.27 -13.19
CA TRP A 101 -7.07 6.57 -12.90
C TRP A 101 -7.04 5.17 -13.52
N LYS A 102 -8.18 4.46 -13.53
CA LYS A 102 -8.32 3.17 -14.21
C LYS A 102 -7.94 3.26 -15.69
N GLY A 103 -8.26 4.37 -16.36
CA GLY A 103 -7.89 4.60 -17.77
C GLY A 103 -6.38 4.80 -18.02
N LYS A 104 -5.60 5.08 -16.96
CA LYS A 104 -4.13 5.26 -17.00
C LYS A 104 -3.38 4.09 -16.38
N SER A 105 -4.10 3.04 -15.96
CA SER A 105 -3.54 1.89 -15.25
C SER A 105 -2.60 1.07 -16.13
N PHE A 106 -1.46 0.71 -15.57
CA PHE A 106 -0.58 -0.34 -16.04
C PHE A 106 -0.41 -1.36 -14.92
N ASP A 107 -1.31 -2.32 -14.87
CA ASP A 107 -1.31 -3.38 -13.85
C ASP A 107 -0.43 -4.53 -14.30
N ILE A 108 0.71 -4.71 -13.62
CA ILE A 108 1.71 -5.73 -13.96
C ILE A 108 1.13 -7.14 -13.83
N LEU A 109 0.32 -7.41 -12.80
CA LEU A 109 -0.29 -8.74 -12.64
C LEU A 109 -1.29 -9.04 -13.75
N THR A 110 -2.08 -8.06 -14.17
CA THR A 110 -3.01 -8.19 -15.29
C THR A 110 -2.25 -8.50 -16.58
N GLN A 111 -1.20 -7.73 -16.90
CA GLN A 111 -0.34 -7.97 -18.07
C GLN A 111 0.31 -9.37 -18.03
N PHE A 112 0.87 -9.73 -16.88
CA PHE A 112 1.49 -11.05 -16.68
C PHE A 112 0.48 -12.20 -16.87
N THR A 113 -0.70 -12.08 -16.25
CA THR A 113 -1.74 -13.10 -16.30
C THR A 113 -2.31 -13.29 -17.73
N GLN A 114 -2.52 -12.19 -18.46
CA GLN A 114 -2.96 -12.23 -19.87
C GLN A 114 -1.95 -12.95 -20.76
N ARG A 115 -0.66 -12.81 -20.47
CA ARG A 115 0.41 -13.40 -21.28
C ARG A 115 0.68 -14.86 -20.93
N THR A 116 0.62 -15.24 -19.65
CA THR A 116 1.05 -16.56 -19.15
C THR A 116 -0.12 -17.51 -18.85
N GLY A 117 -1.32 -16.97 -18.67
CA GLY A 117 -2.49 -17.73 -18.19
C GLY A 117 -2.48 -18.01 -16.68
N HIS A 118 -1.46 -17.55 -15.94
CA HIS A 118 -1.27 -17.85 -14.52
C HIS A 118 -1.18 -16.59 -13.69
N ARG A 119 -1.66 -16.65 -12.45
CA ARG A 119 -1.46 -15.59 -11.45
C ARG A 119 -0.20 -15.91 -10.63
N ILE A 120 0.50 -14.86 -10.24
CA ILE A 120 1.69 -14.92 -9.38
C ILE A 120 1.57 -13.79 -8.34
N ASN A 121 2.16 -13.92 -7.16
CA ASN A 121 2.28 -12.81 -6.23
C ASN A 121 3.52 -11.96 -6.52
N LEU A 122 3.50 -10.71 -6.05
CA LEU A 122 4.58 -9.73 -6.29
C LEU A 122 5.95 -10.24 -5.86
N GLU A 123 6.04 -10.86 -4.68
CA GLU A 123 7.30 -11.38 -4.15
C GLU A 123 7.89 -12.49 -5.03
N ASN A 124 7.08 -13.45 -5.44
CA ASN A 124 7.54 -14.54 -6.29
C ASN A 124 7.98 -14.03 -7.66
N LEU A 125 7.25 -13.08 -8.24
CA LEU A 125 7.64 -12.49 -9.51
C LEU A 125 8.97 -11.73 -9.39
N ALA A 126 9.12 -10.87 -8.37
CA ALA A 126 10.36 -10.13 -8.13
C ALA A 126 11.54 -11.07 -7.84
N LYS A 127 11.31 -12.14 -7.07
CA LYS A 127 12.33 -13.16 -6.81
C LYS A 127 12.78 -13.86 -8.08
N THR A 128 11.85 -14.19 -8.97
CA THR A 128 12.16 -14.84 -10.25
C THR A 128 12.95 -13.91 -11.17
N GLN A 129 12.63 -12.61 -11.19
CA GLN A 129 13.30 -11.66 -12.10
C GLN A 129 14.65 -11.16 -11.58
N PHE A 130 14.78 -10.93 -10.27
CA PHE A 130 15.91 -10.20 -9.66
C PHE A 130 16.61 -10.96 -8.55
N GLY A 131 16.10 -12.12 -8.10
CA GLY A 131 16.53 -12.77 -6.87
C GLY A 131 16.17 -12.01 -5.60
N SER A 132 15.41 -10.91 -5.73
CA SER A 132 14.98 -10.05 -4.60
C SER A 132 13.79 -10.66 -3.89
N SER A 133 13.82 -10.65 -2.54
CA SER A 133 12.67 -11.01 -1.71
C SER A 133 12.16 -9.79 -0.95
N LYS A 134 10.90 -9.85 -0.55
CA LYS A 134 10.31 -8.86 0.37
C LYS A 134 11.04 -8.86 1.72
N THR A 135 10.87 -7.78 2.44
CA THR A 135 11.33 -7.59 3.80
C THR A 135 10.48 -8.33 4.83
N PHE A 136 10.84 -8.22 6.06
CA PHE A 136 10.56 -8.94 7.29
C PHE A 136 9.10 -9.17 7.69
N ILE A 137 8.10 -8.50 7.10
CA ILE A 137 6.69 -8.71 7.44
C ILE A 137 5.86 -9.16 6.23
N THR A 138 4.76 -9.86 6.50
CA THR A 138 3.76 -10.29 5.52
C THR A 138 2.58 -9.32 5.49
N ALA A 139 1.77 -9.34 4.43
CA ALA A 139 0.54 -8.55 4.35
C ALA A 139 -0.41 -8.77 5.55
N LYS A 140 -0.50 -10.01 6.06
CA LYS A 140 -1.27 -10.30 7.28
C LYS A 140 -0.70 -9.60 8.50
N GLN A 141 0.62 -9.63 8.67
CA GLN A 141 1.28 -8.90 9.77
C GLN A 141 1.13 -7.38 9.63
N ALA A 142 1.10 -6.84 8.42
CA ALA A 142 0.82 -5.41 8.22
C ALA A 142 -0.56 -5.03 8.78
N VAL A 143 -1.61 -5.84 8.52
CA VAL A 143 -2.94 -5.67 9.12
C VAL A 143 -2.89 -5.74 10.66
N GLU A 144 -2.20 -6.76 11.20
CA GLU A 144 -2.06 -6.96 12.66
C GLU A 144 -1.30 -5.79 13.32
N PHE A 145 -0.22 -5.31 12.71
CA PHE A 145 0.56 -4.17 13.21
C PHE A 145 -0.24 -2.87 13.21
N TRP A 146 -1.00 -2.63 12.14
CA TRP A 146 -1.87 -1.45 12.09
C TRP A 146 -2.90 -1.45 13.20
N ARG A 147 -3.58 -2.56 13.41
CA ARG A 147 -4.57 -2.74 14.47
C ARG A 147 -3.96 -2.60 15.87
N ALA A 148 -2.83 -3.23 16.11
CA ALA A 148 -2.11 -3.12 17.38
C ALA A 148 -1.74 -1.67 17.68
N GLY A 149 -1.27 -0.92 16.69
CA GLY A 149 -1.01 0.51 16.80
C GLY A 149 -2.26 1.31 17.20
N LEU A 150 -3.40 1.04 16.56
CA LEU A 150 -4.67 1.69 16.90
C LEU A 150 -5.15 1.34 18.32
N GLU A 151 -5.03 0.09 18.76
CA GLU A 151 -5.39 -0.34 20.13
C GLU A 151 -4.53 0.35 21.19
N LEU A 152 -3.21 0.46 20.96
CA LEU A 152 -2.31 1.21 21.84
C LEU A 152 -2.73 2.67 21.96
N MET A 153 -3.17 3.29 20.87
CA MET A 153 -3.65 4.68 20.88
C MET A 153 -5.00 4.85 21.58
N ARG A 154 -5.91 3.88 21.47
CA ARG A 154 -7.19 3.88 22.19
C ARG A 154 -7.01 3.77 23.71
N GLY A 155 -6.12 2.87 24.14
CA GLY A 155 -5.77 2.73 25.55
C GLY A 155 -5.20 4.03 26.16
N TRP A 156 -4.53 4.81 25.35
CA TRP A 156 -3.96 6.12 25.76
C TRP A 156 -5.04 7.20 26.01
N SER A 157 -6.15 7.17 25.29
CA SER A 157 -7.23 8.16 25.45
C SER A 157 -8.24 7.81 26.56
N GLY A 158 -8.16 6.61 27.15
CA GLY A 158 -9.10 6.11 28.15
C GLY A 158 -8.76 6.58 29.58
N LYS A 159 -9.75 7.19 30.28
CA LYS A 159 -9.62 7.64 31.68
C LYS A 159 -9.42 6.52 32.73
N ASN A 160 -9.53 5.24 32.32
CA ASN A 160 -9.53 4.06 33.20
C ASN A 160 -8.57 2.95 32.74
N ALA A 161 -7.54 3.26 31.97
CA ALA A 161 -6.51 2.29 31.69
C ALA A 161 -5.72 2.04 32.99
N ASP A 162 -5.73 0.83 33.52
CA ASP A 162 -4.70 0.37 34.44
C ASP A 162 -3.36 0.63 33.76
N LYS A 163 -2.64 1.64 34.27
CA LYS A 163 -1.42 2.16 33.65
C LYS A 163 -0.26 1.18 33.83
N GLN A 164 -0.34 0.04 33.16
CA GLN A 164 0.78 -0.92 33.12
C GLN A 164 1.97 -0.36 32.35
N TYR A 165 1.71 0.54 31.39
CA TYR A 165 2.74 1.19 30.58
C TYR A 165 2.54 2.71 30.55
N SER A 166 3.66 3.45 30.47
CA SER A 166 3.59 4.90 30.31
C SER A 166 3.00 5.27 28.95
N ASP A 167 2.27 6.41 28.90
CA ASP A 167 1.72 6.96 27.67
C ASP A 167 2.81 7.13 26.58
N THR A 168 4.02 7.51 26.99
CA THR A 168 5.17 7.65 26.07
C THR A 168 5.60 6.31 25.46
N PHE A 169 5.61 5.24 26.24
CA PHE A 169 5.91 3.90 25.73
C PHE A 169 4.89 3.46 24.68
N CYS A 170 3.59 3.57 24.99
CA CYS A 170 2.52 3.20 24.05
C CYS A 170 2.58 4.00 22.76
N ARG A 171 2.87 5.31 22.83
CA ARG A 171 3.06 6.16 21.66
C ARG A 171 4.23 5.71 20.79
N ASN A 172 5.38 5.43 21.39
CA ASN A 172 6.57 5.01 20.65
C ASN A 172 6.36 3.68 19.97
N VAL A 173 5.72 2.71 20.65
CA VAL A 173 5.40 1.41 20.07
C VAL A 173 4.38 1.56 18.94
N ALA A 174 3.30 2.31 19.14
CA ALA A 174 2.31 2.55 18.09
C ALA A 174 2.94 3.22 16.86
N LYS A 175 3.78 4.24 17.07
CA LYS A 175 4.51 4.91 16.00
C LYS A 175 5.37 3.94 15.20
N HIS A 176 6.12 3.07 15.88
CA HIS A 176 6.96 2.07 15.24
C HIS A 176 6.12 1.10 14.40
N LEU A 177 5.01 0.56 14.95
CA LEU A 177 4.14 -0.35 14.22
C LEU A 177 3.57 0.28 12.94
N PHE A 178 3.13 1.53 12.98
CA PHE A 178 2.67 2.22 11.76
C PHE A 178 3.80 2.45 10.76
N GLN A 179 5.01 2.77 11.23
CA GLN A 179 6.18 2.94 10.35
C GLN A 179 6.56 1.64 9.65
N GLU A 180 6.48 0.49 10.32
CA GLU A 180 6.71 -0.83 9.72
C GLU A 180 5.73 -1.11 8.57
N VAL A 181 4.44 -0.78 8.77
CA VAL A 181 3.42 -0.93 7.71
C VAL A 181 3.71 -0.01 6.53
N VAL A 182 4.09 1.25 6.80
CA VAL A 182 4.46 2.20 5.74
C VAL A 182 5.67 1.71 4.94
N GLU A 183 6.72 1.23 5.61
CA GLU A 183 7.91 0.73 4.92
C GLU A 183 7.62 -0.58 4.15
N TYR A 184 6.75 -1.43 4.65
CA TYR A 184 6.27 -2.61 3.92
C TYR A 184 5.59 -2.21 2.60
N CYS A 185 4.62 -1.30 2.65
CA CYS A 185 3.93 -0.81 1.45
C CYS A 185 4.89 -0.09 0.48
N LYS A 186 5.83 0.73 0.99
CA LYS A 186 6.89 1.34 0.16
C LYS A 186 7.78 0.29 -0.52
N GLN A 187 8.04 -0.83 0.14
CA GLN A 187 8.80 -1.91 -0.48
C GLN A 187 8.03 -2.55 -1.63
N ASP A 188 6.73 -2.73 -1.50
CA ASP A 188 5.90 -3.24 -2.58
C ASP A 188 5.88 -2.27 -3.77
N VAL A 189 5.81 -0.97 -3.53
CA VAL A 189 5.96 0.07 -4.56
C VAL A 189 7.34 0.01 -5.24
N ARG A 190 8.43 -0.17 -4.49
CA ARG A 190 9.78 -0.31 -5.07
C ARG A 190 9.89 -1.54 -5.97
N LEU A 191 9.40 -2.70 -5.52
CA LEU A 191 9.44 -3.94 -6.31
C LEU A 191 8.58 -3.81 -7.58
N THR A 192 7.41 -3.20 -7.46
CA THR A 192 6.53 -2.93 -8.60
C THR A 192 7.20 -2.01 -9.61
N TYR A 193 7.90 -0.96 -9.17
CA TYR A 193 8.66 -0.08 -10.04
C TYR A 193 9.80 -0.79 -10.74
N GLN A 194 10.59 -1.61 -10.03
CA GLN A 194 11.67 -2.41 -10.61
C GLN A 194 11.15 -3.38 -11.68
N LEU A 195 10.03 -4.04 -11.42
CA LEU A 195 9.37 -4.90 -12.42
C LEU A 195 8.93 -4.11 -13.64
N TYR A 196 8.37 -2.92 -13.44
CA TYR A 196 7.98 -2.05 -14.54
C TYR A 196 9.17 -1.62 -15.39
N GLN A 197 10.28 -1.20 -14.77
CA GLN A 197 11.53 -0.86 -15.49
C GLN A 197 12.03 -2.06 -16.29
N HIS A 198 12.06 -3.24 -15.68
CA HIS A 198 12.47 -4.48 -16.35
C HIS A 198 11.62 -4.81 -17.58
N ILE A 199 10.29 -4.58 -17.50
CA ILE A 199 9.38 -4.77 -18.63
C ILE A 199 9.72 -3.80 -19.76
N LEU A 200 10.02 -2.55 -19.46
CA LEU A 200 10.37 -1.53 -20.46
C LEU A 200 11.68 -1.86 -21.18
N GLU A 201 12.68 -2.35 -20.43
CA GLU A 201 14.01 -2.68 -20.98
C GLU A 201 13.98 -3.96 -21.83
N ASN A 202 13.27 -4.98 -21.38
CA ASN A 202 13.31 -6.31 -21.99
C ASN A 202 12.07 -6.63 -22.85
N GLN A 203 11.12 -5.72 -22.94
CA GLN A 203 9.83 -5.90 -23.62
C GLN A 203 9.03 -7.13 -23.11
N SER A 204 9.47 -7.76 -22.03
CA SER A 204 8.82 -8.94 -21.47
C SER A 204 9.26 -9.25 -20.03
N LEU A 205 8.36 -9.92 -19.30
CA LEU A 205 8.72 -10.68 -18.11
C LEU A 205 9.04 -12.11 -18.54
N SER A 206 10.23 -12.60 -18.23
CA SER A 206 10.58 -14.00 -18.47
C SER A 206 10.01 -14.87 -17.37
N TYR A 207 9.43 -16.00 -17.77
CA TYR A 207 9.02 -17.06 -16.85
C TYR A 207 9.72 -18.34 -17.32
N THR A 208 10.71 -18.76 -16.54
CA THR A 208 11.33 -20.09 -16.68
C THR A 208 11.03 -20.92 -15.46
#